data_a2d837b15c5a40a06260d0ec832df44e
#
_entry.id   a2d837b15c5a40a06260d0ec832df44e
#
_cell.length_a   1.000
_cell.length_b   1.000
_cell.length_c   1.000
_cell.angle_alpha   90.00
_cell.angle_beta   90.00
_cell.angle_gamma   90.00
#
_symmetry.space_group_name_H-M   'P 1'
#
loop_
_entity.id
_entity.type
_entity.pdbx_description
1 polymer ?
#
loop_
_entity_poly.entity_id
_entity_poly.type
_entity_poly.pdbx_seq_one_letter_code
_entity_poly.pdbx_strand_id
1 'polypeptide(L)'
;MIRCFTLYFLIYCPLGVLCPLIGQYLSSIGFSGTQVGTVTSLGTAAAVLGGMFWGKVYANASHKKRVIAIMFTGAAIMSVAGLSTKVFIIYAAVYSVMYFFQGPVHGLCDSLVMESDNSLAIIRSAGALGYALAVYVTGQYAETHGLGIIFYVYSAAFILAAFVVMGVKEPQHYSSPENKIKASELFRNKKYVKLLLCAFFLMGTNVGNSTYFGYLFREGGGSLGGIGLAFLLMAGSEAPFMFLIPAFNKKVSSEKLLLFAIGVCTFRFAFYATGPGWQLLLGTFFLQGISNGIILVELVRYFSRVVEPRLASIAVSTFYAVGNNLSTIVCSFIGGIMLDAFSARGVYFFFAVWNLIALIMYIVMGLYKEENRAH
;
A
#
# COMPACT_ATOMS: atom_id res chain seq x y z
N MET A 1 1.02 25.04 6.63
CA MET A 1 1.68 23.86 7.21
C MET A 1 0.74 23.03 8.07
N ILE A 2 0.16 23.54 9.18
CA ILE A 2 -0.71 22.77 10.10
C ILE A 2 -1.86 22.03 9.36
N ARG A 3 -2.61 22.73 8.49
CA ARG A 3 -3.73 22.12 7.74
C ARG A 3 -3.30 20.95 6.85
N CYS A 4 -2.15 21.06 6.19
CA CYS A 4 -1.62 19.96 5.36
C CYS A 4 -1.16 18.79 6.22
N PHE A 5 -0.54 19.07 7.37
CA PHE A 5 -0.15 18.04 8.34
C PHE A 5 -1.38 17.29 8.86
N THR A 6 -2.42 18.00 9.30
CA THR A 6 -3.69 17.39 9.76
C THR A 6 -4.38 16.62 8.64
N LEU A 7 -4.37 17.13 7.40
CA LEU A 7 -4.93 16.43 6.25
C LEU A 7 -4.26 15.09 6.04
N TYR A 8 -2.92 15.05 6.04
CA TYR A 8 -2.17 13.80 5.85
C TYR A 8 -2.37 12.81 6.99
N PHE A 9 -2.37 13.29 8.21
CA PHE A 9 -2.73 12.45 9.35
C PHE A 9 -4.09 11.78 9.12
N LEU A 10 -5.11 12.55 8.75
CA LEU A 10 -6.48 12.06 8.56
C LEU A 10 -6.64 11.12 7.35
N ILE A 11 -5.98 11.37 6.23
CA ILE A 11 -6.14 10.50 5.04
C ILE A 11 -5.41 9.17 5.15
N TYR A 12 -4.42 9.05 6.05
CA TYR A 12 -3.75 7.78 6.30
C TYR A 12 -4.42 6.95 7.41
N CYS A 13 -5.24 7.55 8.30
CA CYS A 13 -6.03 6.81 9.26
C CYS A 13 -6.91 5.72 8.62
N PRO A 14 -7.67 5.97 7.54
CA PRO A 14 -8.47 4.97 6.85
C PRO A 14 -7.67 3.76 6.38
N LEU A 15 -6.45 3.98 5.85
CA LEU A 15 -5.56 2.88 5.47
C LEU A 15 -5.12 2.05 6.68
N GLY A 16 -4.75 2.73 7.77
CA GLY A 16 -4.32 2.09 9.00
C GLY A 16 -5.40 1.21 9.62
N VAL A 17 -6.66 1.64 9.62
CA VAL A 17 -7.76 0.84 10.20
C VAL A 17 -8.25 -0.25 9.26
N LEU A 18 -8.31 0.01 7.96
CA LEU A 18 -8.94 -0.92 7.01
C LEU A 18 -7.99 -2.04 6.59
N CYS A 19 -6.80 -1.72 6.07
CA CYS A 19 -5.93 -2.72 5.46
C CYS A 19 -5.55 -3.89 6.39
N PRO A 20 -5.16 -3.67 7.66
CA PRO A 20 -4.79 -4.75 8.56
C PRO A 20 -5.97 -5.55 9.12
N LEU A 21 -7.16 -4.94 9.22
CA LEU A 21 -8.29 -5.51 9.94
C LEU A 21 -9.43 -5.98 9.02
N ILE A 22 -9.42 -5.60 7.74
CA ILE A 22 -10.50 -5.95 6.80
C ILE A 22 -10.67 -7.46 6.65
N GLY A 23 -9.57 -8.22 6.56
CA GLY A 23 -9.63 -9.67 6.46
C GLY A 23 -10.34 -10.28 7.67
N GLN A 24 -10.01 -9.81 8.88
CA GLN A 24 -10.63 -10.26 10.12
C GLN A 24 -12.14 -9.92 10.16
N TYR A 25 -12.50 -8.71 9.71
CA TYR A 25 -13.91 -8.31 9.62
C TYR A 25 -14.69 -9.20 8.65
N LEU A 26 -14.19 -9.42 7.45
CA LEU A 26 -14.86 -10.23 6.43
C LEU A 26 -15.08 -11.67 6.92
N SER A 27 -14.09 -12.26 7.58
CA SER A 27 -14.26 -13.57 8.22
C SER A 27 -15.28 -13.55 9.36
N SER A 28 -15.33 -12.50 10.14
CA SER A 28 -16.29 -12.39 11.25
C SER A 28 -17.74 -12.33 10.80
N ILE A 29 -17.99 -11.89 9.56
CA ILE A 29 -19.32 -11.90 8.94
C ILE A 29 -19.60 -13.16 8.09
N GLY A 30 -18.68 -14.14 8.10
CA GLY A 30 -18.84 -15.46 7.49
C GLY A 30 -18.30 -15.59 6.07
N PHE A 31 -17.47 -14.66 5.59
CA PHE A 31 -16.85 -14.78 4.26
C PHE A 31 -15.70 -15.79 4.29
N SER A 32 -15.61 -16.62 3.24
CA SER A 32 -14.48 -17.52 3.01
C SER A 32 -13.21 -16.76 2.63
N GLY A 33 -12.05 -17.40 2.73
CA GLY A 33 -10.78 -16.82 2.30
C GLY A 33 -10.79 -16.38 0.83
N THR A 34 -11.38 -17.18 -0.06
CA THR A 34 -11.57 -16.84 -1.48
C THR A 34 -12.43 -15.59 -1.65
N GLN A 35 -13.51 -15.46 -0.86
CA GLN A 35 -14.34 -14.26 -0.89
C GLN A 35 -13.59 -13.03 -0.38
N VAL A 36 -12.80 -13.17 0.68
CA VAL A 36 -11.90 -12.09 1.19
C VAL A 36 -10.91 -11.65 0.11
N GLY A 37 -10.22 -12.60 -0.51
CA GLY A 37 -9.28 -12.32 -1.60
C GLY A 37 -9.95 -11.66 -2.81
N THR A 38 -11.17 -12.08 -3.16
CA THR A 38 -11.94 -11.50 -4.26
C THR A 38 -12.34 -10.06 -3.95
N VAL A 39 -12.88 -9.78 -2.75
CA VAL A 39 -13.27 -8.41 -2.33
C VAL A 39 -12.08 -7.46 -2.38
N THR A 40 -10.94 -7.86 -1.81
CA THR A 40 -9.73 -7.02 -1.78
C THR A 40 -9.11 -6.82 -3.17
N SER A 41 -9.16 -7.84 -4.03
CA SER A 41 -8.72 -7.75 -5.43
C SER A 41 -9.59 -6.81 -6.26
N LEU A 42 -10.92 -6.95 -6.16
CA LEU A 42 -11.87 -6.06 -6.83
C LEU A 42 -11.74 -4.61 -6.33
N GLY A 43 -11.52 -4.41 -5.02
CA GLY A 43 -11.22 -3.10 -4.46
C GLY A 43 -9.98 -2.48 -5.09
N THR A 44 -8.88 -3.22 -5.18
CA THR A 44 -7.64 -2.74 -5.81
C THR A 44 -7.86 -2.42 -7.30
N ALA A 45 -8.59 -3.26 -8.03
CA ALA A 45 -8.93 -2.98 -9.43
C ALA A 45 -9.78 -1.71 -9.58
N ALA A 46 -10.77 -1.53 -8.70
CA ALA A 46 -11.60 -0.34 -8.66
C ALA A 46 -10.79 0.94 -8.31
N ALA A 47 -9.79 0.83 -7.42
CA ALA A 47 -8.88 1.92 -7.11
C ALA A 47 -8.07 2.39 -8.33
N VAL A 48 -7.62 1.45 -9.17
CA VAL A 48 -6.92 1.77 -10.44
C VAL A 48 -7.85 2.52 -11.40
N LEU A 49 -9.07 2.03 -11.58
CA LEU A 49 -10.09 2.69 -12.42
C LEU A 49 -10.45 4.07 -11.87
N GLY A 50 -10.60 4.18 -10.53
CA GLY A 50 -10.81 5.44 -9.83
C GLY A 50 -9.68 6.44 -10.07
N GLY A 51 -8.42 5.97 -10.07
CA GLY A 51 -7.26 6.80 -10.39
C GLY A 51 -7.32 7.42 -11.77
N MET A 52 -7.71 6.63 -12.78
CA MET A 52 -7.87 7.13 -14.15
C MET A 52 -9.04 8.12 -14.30
N PHE A 53 -10.16 7.84 -13.65
CA PHE A 53 -11.36 8.69 -13.71
C PHE A 53 -11.16 9.99 -12.93
N TRP A 54 -10.87 9.89 -11.64
CA TRP A 54 -10.74 11.06 -10.76
C TRP A 54 -9.53 11.92 -11.08
N GLY A 55 -8.45 11.32 -11.61
CA GLY A 55 -7.30 12.05 -12.12
C GLY A 55 -7.68 13.02 -13.26
N LYS A 56 -8.50 12.56 -14.22
CA LYS A 56 -9.04 13.42 -15.29
C LYS A 56 -9.99 14.49 -14.75
N VAL A 57 -10.89 14.10 -13.84
CA VAL A 57 -11.83 15.05 -13.21
C VAL A 57 -11.07 16.15 -12.47
N TYR A 58 -10.06 15.77 -11.68
CA TYR A 58 -9.22 16.70 -10.93
C TYR A 58 -8.42 17.64 -11.84
N ALA A 59 -7.83 17.12 -12.91
CA ALA A 59 -7.05 17.92 -13.87
C ALA A 59 -7.88 19.01 -14.54
N ASN A 60 -9.16 18.74 -14.83
CA ASN A 60 -10.07 19.67 -15.50
C ASN A 60 -10.92 20.50 -14.53
N ALA A 61 -10.80 20.29 -13.22
CA ALA A 61 -11.63 20.97 -12.25
C ALA A 61 -11.14 22.39 -11.95
N SER A 62 -12.08 23.36 -11.94
CA SER A 62 -11.84 24.73 -11.48
C SER A 62 -11.61 24.80 -9.97
N HIS A 63 -12.17 23.86 -9.20
CA HIS A 63 -12.07 23.77 -7.74
C HIS A 63 -11.55 22.39 -7.32
N LYS A 64 -10.26 22.21 -7.36
CA LYS A 64 -9.58 20.93 -7.08
C LYS A 64 -9.91 20.37 -5.69
N LYS A 65 -10.02 21.23 -4.66
CA LYS A 65 -10.40 20.84 -3.29
C LYS A 65 -11.79 20.21 -3.22
N ARG A 66 -12.75 20.69 -4.00
CA ARG A 66 -14.11 20.13 -4.02
C ARG A 66 -14.12 18.72 -4.56
N VAL A 67 -13.31 18.43 -5.58
CA VAL A 67 -13.17 17.07 -6.12
C VAL A 67 -12.66 16.12 -5.05
N ILE A 68 -11.59 16.50 -4.34
CA ILE A 68 -11.03 15.69 -3.25
C ILE A 68 -12.05 15.52 -2.10
N ALA A 69 -12.79 16.57 -1.73
CA ALA A 69 -13.82 16.48 -0.69
C ALA A 69 -14.97 15.54 -1.09
N ILE A 70 -15.39 15.53 -2.38
CA ILE A 70 -16.38 14.60 -2.89
C ILE A 70 -15.87 13.16 -2.78
N MET A 71 -14.60 12.92 -3.10
CA MET A 71 -13.98 11.60 -2.99
C MET A 71 -13.94 11.10 -1.54
N PHE A 72 -13.55 11.95 -0.58
CA PHE A 72 -13.59 11.62 0.84
C PHE A 72 -15.00 11.28 1.31
N THR A 73 -15.97 12.12 0.97
CA THR A 73 -17.37 11.91 1.37
C THR A 73 -17.94 10.64 0.73
N GLY A 74 -17.67 10.41 -0.56
CA GLY A 74 -18.10 9.18 -1.25
C GLY A 74 -17.52 7.91 -0.63
N ALA A 75 -16.22 7.91 -0.32
CA ALA A 75 -15.57 6.80 0.36
C ALA A 75 -16.15 6.56 1.77
N ALA A 76 -16.40 7.64 2.53
CA ALA A 76 -16.99 7.57 3.87
C ALA A 76 -18.41 6.98 3.84
N ILE A 77 -19.26 7.43 2.91
CA ILE A 77 -20.64 6.89 2.77
C ILE A 77 -20.61 5.41 2.41
N MET A 78 -19.78 5.02 1.42
CA MET A 78 -19.68 3.61 1.02
C MET A 78 -19.10 2.73 2.11
N SER A 79 -18.22 3.25 2.94
CA SER A 79 -17.68 2.54 4.10
C SER A 79 -18.80 2.13 5.09
N VAL A 80 -19.67 3.08 5.46
CA VAL A 80 -20.83 2.78 6.34
C VAL A 80 -21.84 1.89 5.64
N ALA A 81 -22.09 2.09 4.34
CA ALA A 81 -22.99 1.22 3.57
C ALA A 81 -22.55 -0.24 3.57
N GLY A 82 -21.24 -0.51 3.63
CA GLY A 82 -20.69 -1.87 3.76
C GLY A 82 -21.14 -2.61 5.02
N LEU A 83 -21.44 -1.89 6.11
CA LEU A 83 -21.97 -2.49 7.34
C LEU A 83 -23.41 -3.03 7.19
N SER A 84 -24.16 -2.51 6.23
CA SER A 84 -25.58 -2.82 6.06
C SER A 84 -25.83 -4.16 5.36
N THR A 85 -24.79 -4.82 4.84
CA THR A 85 -24.95 -6.05 4.08
C THR A 85 -23.89 -7.09 4.43
N LYS A 86 -24.35 -8.36 4.46
CA LYS A 86 -23.49 -9.54 4.57
C LYS A 86 -23.54 -10.40 3.30
N VAL A 87 -24.24 -9.91 2.27
CA VAL A 87 -24.35 -10.62 0.99
C VAL A 87 -23.07 -10.33 0.18
N PHE A 88 -22.32 -11.38 -0.14
CA PHE A 88 -21.00 -11.27 -0.77
C PHE A 88 -20.97 -10.35 -1.99
N ILE A 89 -21.89 -10.55 -2.96
CA ILE A 89 -21.89 -9.77 -4.21
C ILE A 89 -22.16 -8.29 -3.94
N ILE A 90 -23.09 -7.97 -3.05
CA ILE A 90 -23.44 -6.59 -2.70
C ILE A 90 -22.27 -5.95 -1.95
N TYR A 91 -21.69 -6.69 -1.00
CA TYR A 91 -20.53 -6.21 -0.24
C TYR A 91 -19.33 -5.92 -1.17
N ALA A 92 -19.02 -6.84 -2.09
CA ALA A 92 -17.94 -6.67 -3.06
C ALA A 92 -18.16 -5.43 -3.95
N ALA A 93 -19.39 -5.17 -4.38
CA ALA A 93 -19.74 -3.98 -5.15
C ALA A 93 -19.57 -2.70 -4.33
N VAL A 94 -20.10 -2.65 -3.10
CA VAL A 94 -19.98 -1.49 -2.20
C VAL A 94 -18.50 -1.21 -1.87
N TYR A 95 -17.72 -2.25 -1.55
CA TYR A 95 -16.30 -2.14 -1.27
C TYR A 95 -15.52 -1.64 -2.49
N SER A 96 -15.85 -2.13 -3.69
CA SER A 96 -15.24 -1.65 -4.93
C SER A 96 -15.54 -0.17 -5.19
N VAL A 97 -16.78 0.27 -4.98
CA VAL A 97 -17.13 1.70 -5.11
C VAL A 97 -16.41 2.54 -4.05
N MET A 98 -16.28 2.05 -2.83
CA MET A 98 -15.50 2.72 -1.79
C MET A 98 -14.04 2.94 -2.24
N TYR A 99 -13.39 1.90 -2.78
CA TYR A 99 -12.02 1.97 -3.28
C TYR A 99 -11.87 2.80 -4.56
N PHE A 100 -12.90 2.86 -5.40
CA PHE A 100 -12.93 3.75 -6.55
C PHE A 100 -12.81 5.24 -6.15
N PHE A 101 -13.39 5.61 -5.00
CA PHE A 101 -13.21 6.95 -4.42
C PHE A 101 -11.87 7.09 -3.69
N GLN A 102 -11.46 6.08 -2.91
CA GLN A 102 -10.27 6.14 -2.04
C GLN A 102 -8.96 6.05 -2.83
N GLY A 103 -8.90 5.22 -3.89
CA GLY A 103 -7.65 4.87 -4.55
C GLY A 103 -6.76 6.06 -4.96
N PRO A 104 -7.28 7.08 -5.64
CA PRO A 104 -6.48 8.22 -6.08
C PRO A 104 -6.24 9.30 -5.00
N VAL A 105 -6.84 9.19 -3.83
CA VAL A 105 -6.81 10.22 -2.78
C VAL A 105 -5.39 10.67 -2.44
N HIS A 106 -4.47 9.73 -2.17
CA HIS A 106 -3.11 10.06 -1.75
C HIS A 106 -2.35 10.81 -2.84
N GLY A 107 -2.40 10.34 -4.09
CA GLY A 107 -1.73 11.00 -5.21
C GLY A 107 -2.28 12.38 -5.52
N LEU A 108 -3.59 12.57 -5.41
CA LEU A 108 -4.21 13.88 -5.64
C LEU A 108 -3.95 14.86 -4.48
N CYS A 109 -3.90 14.36 -3.24
CA CYS A 109 -3.47 15.17 -2.10
C CYS A 109 -1.97 15.53 -2.19
N ASP A 110 -1.12 14.62 -2.64
CA ASP A 110 0.29 14.93 -2.93
C ASP A 110 0.39 16.08 -3.94
N SER A 111 -0.35 16.01 -5.05
CA SER A 111 -0.38 17.07 -6.05
C SER A 111 -0.85 18.41 -5.47
N LEU A 112 -1.89 18.40 -4.62
CA LEU A 112 -2.41 19.60 -3.97
C LEU A 112 -1.39 20.25 -3.02
N VAL A 113 -0.59 19.43 -2.31
CA VAL A 113 0.33 19.89 -1.27
C VAL A 113 1.70 20.26 -1.83
N MET A 114 2.19 19.55 -2.86
CA MET A 114 3.48 19.86 -3.52
C MET A 114 3.52 21.29 -4.10
N GLU A 115 2.36 21.83 -4.45
CA GLU A 115 2.21 23.19 -4.94
C GLU A 115 2.15 24.23 -3.80
N SER A 116 2.15 23.79 -2.54
CA SER A 116 2.33 24.65 -1.37
C SER A 116 3.80 24.58 -0.93
N ASP A 117 4.41 25.73 -0.56
CA ASP A 117 5.84 25.85 -0.14
C ASP A 117 6.23 25.01 1.09
N ASN A 118 5.57 23.90 1.33
CA ASN A 118 5.77 23.04 2.49
C ASN A 118 6.63 21.82 2.12
N SER A 119 7.52 21.41 3.03
CA SER A 119 8.28 20.17 2.89
C SER A 119 7.35 18.95 2.89
N LEU A 120 7.18 18.32 1.72
CA LEU A 120 6.36 17.12 1.56
C LEU A 120 6.79 15.99 2.49
N ALA A 121 8.09 15.88 2.80
CA ALA A 121 8.61 14.86 3.71
C ALA A 121 8.05 15.02 5.14
N ILE A 122 8.00 16.25 5.66
CA ILE A 122 7.42 16.53 6.98
C ILE A 122 5.92 16.24 6.99
N ILE A 123 5.21 16.58 5.92
CA ILE A 123 3.77 16.34 5.82
C ILE A 123 3.47 14.85 5.72
N ARG A 124 4.26 14.08 4.96
CA ARG A 124 4.10 12.62 4.87
C ARG A 124 4.39 11.90 6.19
N SER A 125 5.26 12.44 7.05
CA SER A 125 5.48 11.86 8.39
C SER A 125 4.21 11.92 9.26
N ALA A 126 3.35 12.93 9.08
CA ALA A 126 2.03 12.97 9.72
C ALA A 126 1.14 11.80 9.26
N GLY A 127 1.23 11.42 7.98
CA GLY A 127 0.52 10.26 7.45
C GLY A 127 0.97 8.96 8.13
N ALA A 128 2.27 8.75 8.28
CA ALA A 128 2.80 7.58 8.98
C ALA A 128 2.31 7.51 10.43
N LEU A 129 2.27 8.65 11.14
CA LEU A 129 1.70 8.74 12.48
C LEU A 129 0.19 8.44 12.49
N GLY A 130 -0.56 9.00 11.53
CA GLY A 130 -2.00 8.75 11.38
C GLY A 130 -2.30 7.26 11.17
N TYR A 131 -1.57 6.61 10.26
CA TYR A 131 -1.65 5.17 10.03
C TYR A 131 -1.37 4.36 11.30
N ALA A 132 -0.22 4.62 11.93
CA ALA A 132 0.27 3.87 13.08
C ALA A 132 -0.65 3.98 14.30
N LEU A 133 -1.10 5.20 14.62
CA LEU A 133 -2.02 5.44 15.74
C LEU A 133 -3.41 4.87 15.44
N ALA A 134 -3.91 5.05 14.22
CA ALA A 134 -5.22 4.55 13.84
C ALA A 134 -5.30 3.02 13.92
N VAL A 135 -4.31 2.28 13.38
CA VAL A 135 -4.32 0.82 13.45
C VAL A 135 -4.21 0.31 14.88
N TYR A 136 -3.35 0.93 15.69
CA TYR A 136 -3.16 0.51 17.08
C TYR A 136 -4.43 0.74 17.93
N VAL A 137 -4.93 1.99 17.94
CA VAL A 137 -6.11 2.35 18.74
C VAL A 137 -7.34 1.56 18.29
N THR A 138 -7.57 1.47 16.98
CA THR A 138 -8.74 0.74 16.47
C THR A 138 -8.62 -0.76 16.71
N GLY A 139 -7.42 -1.33 16.61
CA GLY A 139 -7.18 -2.74 16.93
C GLY A 139 -7.51 -3.08 18.38
N GLN A 140 -7.08 -2.23 19.34
CA GLN A 140 -7.42 -2.38 20.77
C GLN A 140 -8.93 -2.24 21.00
N TYR A 141 -9.57 -1.26 20.37
CA TYR A 141 -10.99 -1.00 20.55
C TYR A 141 -11.87 -2.07 19.88
N ALA A 142 -11.43 -2.63 18.76
CA ALA A 142 -12.13 -3.71 18.04
C ALA A 142 -12.20 -5.01 18.85
N GLU A 143 -11.26 -5.21 19.78
CA GLU A 143 -11.25 -6.40 20.65
C GLU A 143 -12.45 -6.43 21.61
N THR A 144 -12.92 -5.27 22.06
CA THR A 144 -14.02 -5.14 23.02
C THR A 144 -15.36 -4.78 22.37
N HIS A 145 -15.34 -4.02 21.28
CA HIS A 145 -16.54 -3.46 20.66
C HIS A 145 -16.85 -4.08 19.27
N GLY A 146 -16.03 -5.03 18.83
CA GLY A 146 -16.18 -5.71 17.54
C GLY A 146 -15.59 -4.93 16.35
N LEU A 147 -15.34 -5.69 15.28
CA LEU A 147 -14.59 -5.20 14.10
C LEU A 147 -15.35 -4.16 13.25
N GLY A 148 -16.67 -4.01 13.42
CA GLY A 148 -17.44 -2.99 12.71
C GLY A 148 -16.98 -1.56 12.96
N ILE A 149 -16.27 -1.31 14.08
CA ILE A 149 -15.70 0.00 14.44
C ILE A 149 -14.75 0.55 13.37
N ILE A 150 -14.08 -0.34 12.60
CA ILE A 150 -13.14 0.09 11.55
C ILE A 150 -13.82 1.01 10.51
N PHE A 151 -15.07 0.75 10.17
CA PHE A 151 -15.81 1.55 9.19
C PHE A 151 -16.25 2.90 9.73
N TYR A 152 -16.57 2.99 11.02
CA TYR A 152 -16.91 4.25 11.65
C TYR A 152 -15.68 5.15 11.78
N VAL A 153 -14.54 4.60 12.22
CA VAL A 153 -13.27 5.36 12.30
C VAL A 153 -12.80 5.79 10.91
N TYR A 154 -12.91 4.90 9.91
CA TYR A 154 -12.64 5.20 8.51
C TYR A 154 -13.48 6.39 8.02
N SER A 155 -14.80 6.33 8.21
CA SER A 155 -15.72 7.36 7.75
C SER A 155 -15.49 8.68 8.48
N ALA A 156 -15.31 8.65 9.80
CA ALA A 156 -15.05 9.85 10.59
C ALA A 156 -13.76 10.54 10.13
N ALA A 157 -12.69 9.80 9.89
CA ALA A 157 -11.43 10.33 9.41
C ALA A 157 -11.58 11.00 8.04
N PHE A 158 -12.27 10.38 7.09
CA PHE A 158 -12.48 10.97 5.76
C PHE A 158 -13.45 12.15 5.79
N ILE A 159 -14.49 12.15 6.61
CA ILE A 159 -15.37 13.32 6.76
C ILE A 159 -14.59 14.49 7.35
N LEU A 160 -13.79 14.27 8.39
CA LEU A 160 -12.92 15.32 8.94
C LEU A 160 -11.90 15.81 7.89
N ALA A 161 -11.31 14.89 7.10
CA ALA A 161 -10.42 15.27 6.00
C ALA A 161 -11.11 16.13 4.94
N ALA A 162 -12.40 15.87 4.64
CA ALA A 162 -13.19 16.67 3.72
C ALA A 162 -13.38 18.13 4.21
N PHE A 163 -13.55 18.33 5.51
CA PHE A 163 -13.58 19.67 6.07
C PHE A 163 -12.20 20.34 6.04
N VAL A 164 -11.14 19.62 6.41
CA VAL A 164 -9.78 20.16 6.45
C VAL A 164 -9.28 20.56 5.07
N VAL A 165 -9.55 19.74 4.03
CA VAL A 165 -9.09 20.04 2.66
C VAL A 165 -9.67 21.33 2.11
N MET A 166 -10.89 21.68 2.50
CA MET A 166 -11.51 22.95 2.07
C MET A 166 -10.75 24.18 2.55
N GLY A 167 -10.01 24.04 3.67
CA GLY A 167 -9.15 25.10 4.21
C GLY A 167 -7.71 25.12 3.65
N VAL A 168 -7.31 24.18 2.81
CA VAL A 168 -5.99 24.16 2.15
C VAL A 168 -5.98 25.21 1.03
N LYS A 169 -4.86 25.89 0.81
CA LYS A 169 -4.73 26.85 -0.31
C LYS A 169 -4.73 26.08 -1.64
N GLU A 170 -5.54 26.55 -2.58
CA GLU A 170 -5.49 26.00 -3.95
C GLU A 170 -4.29 26.56 -4.70
N PRO A 171 -3.60 25.73 -5.47
CA PRO A 171 -2.54 26.17 -6.34
C PRO A 171 -3.10 27.06 -7.45
N GLN A 172 -2.40 28.18 -7.73
CA GLN A 172 -2.66 29.00 -8.91
C GLN A 172 -1.91 28.40 -10.09
N HIS A 173 -2.62 27.71 -10.98
CA HIS A 173 -2.14 27.16 -12.26
C HIS A 173 -0.94 26.19 -12.21
N TYR A 174 -1.23 24.92 -12.30
CA TYR A 174 -0.29 23.93 -12.82
C TYR A 174 -0.84 23.32 -14.11
N SER A 175 -0.28 23.74 -15.24
CA SER A 175 -0.41 23.02 -16.50
C SER A 175 0.54 21.84 -16.44
N SER A 176 0.04 20.63 -16.21
CA SER A 176 0.83 19.42 -16.52
C SER A 176 1.24 19.51 -17.98
N PRO A 177 2.54 19.45 -18.32
CA PRO A 177 2.93 19.31 -19.71
C PRO A 177 2.35 17.98 -20.21
N GLU A 178 1.45 18.04 -21.18
CA GLU A 178 1.00 16.86 -21.95
C GLU A 178 2.20 16.32 -22.76
N ASN A 179 3.11 15.67 -22.11
CA ASN A 179 4.09 14.87 -22.83
C ASN A 179 3.38 13.63 -23.35
N LYS A 180 3.02 13.64 -24.61
CA LYS A 180 2.48 12.49 -25.38
C LYS A 180 3.55 11.40 -25.61
N ILE A 181 4.27 11.04 -24.54
CA ILE A 181 5.27 9.98 -24.57
C ILE A 181 4.53 8.64 -24.51
N LYS A 182 4.80 7.75 -25.46
CA LYS A 182 4.16 6.43 -25.51
C LYS A 182 4.80 5.49 -24.51
N ALA A 183 4.02 4.96 -23.58
CA ALA A 183 4.47 3.94 -22.62
C ALA A 183 5.11 2.70 -23.30
N SER A 184 4.80 2.45 -24.58
CA SER A 184 5.40 1.36 -25.36
C SER A 184 6.92 1.47 -25.52
N GLU A 185 7.50 2.67 -25.39
CA GLU A 185 8.95 2.87 -25.44
C GLU A 185 9.66 2.22 -24.25
N LEU A 186 9.00 2.15 -23.08
CA LEU A 186 9.54 1.50 -21.89
C LEU A 186 9.84 0.00 -22.10
N PHE A 187 8.96 -0.69 -22.84
CA PHE A 187 9.07 -2.12 -23.06
C PHE A 187 10.20 -2.50 -24.04
N ARG A 188 10.81 -1.53 -24.72
CA ARG A 188 12.03 -1.73 -25.50
C ARG A 188 13.27 -1.85 -24.60
N ASN A 189 13.24 -1.29 -23.41
CA ASN A 189 14.34 -1.39 -22.44
C ASN A 189 14.25 -2.75 -21.71
N LYS A 190 15.10 -3.71 -22.10
CA LYS A 190 15.13 -5.06 -21.53
C LYS A 190 15.37 -5.06 -20.01
N LYS A 191 16.19 -4.11 -19.50
CA LYS A 191 16.48 -4.01 -18.06
C LYS A 191 15.26 -3.52 -17.30
N TYR A 192 14.54 -2.54 -17.84
CA TYR A 192 13.27 -2.08 -17.29
C TYR A 192 12.24 -3.21 -17.18
N VAL A 193 12.07 -4.00 -18.24
CA VAL A 193 11.12 -5.12 -18.26
C VAL A 193 11.49 -6.18 -17.21
N LYS A 194 12.78 -6.54 -17.12
CA LYS A 194 13.27 -7.47 -16.08
C LYS A 194 12.99 -6.97 -14.67
N LEU A 195 13.22 -5.68 -14.42
CA LEU A 195 12.97 -5.06 -13.12
C LEU A 195 11.46 -5.03 -12.82
N LEU A 196 10.63 -4.72 -13.82
CA LEU A 196 9.16 -4.70 -13.68
C LEU A 196 8.60 -6.09 -13.34
N LEU A 197 9.11 -7.14 -14.00
CA LEU A 197 8.74 -8.52 -13.67
C LEU A 197 9.17 -8.91 -12.26
N CYS A 198 10.39 -8.54 -11.85
CA CYS A 198 10.85 -8.78 -10.49
C CYS A 198 9.98 -8.03 -9.45
N ALA A 199 9.64 -6.77 -9.73
CA ALA A 199 8.75 -5.98 -8.87
C ALA A 199 7.34 -6.58 -8.77
N PHE A 200 6.82 -7.16 -9.85
CA PHE A 200 5.54 -7.86 -9.85
C PHE A 200 5.54 -9.05 -8.87
N PHE A 201 6.60 -9.85 -8.85
CA PHE A 201 6.70 -10.96 -7.89
C PHE A 201 7.00 -10.51 -6.46
N LEU A 202 7.47 -9.29 -6.24
CA LEU A 202 7.82 -8.76 -4.93
C LEU A 202 6.66 -8.01 -4.25
N MET A 203 6.02 -7.07 -4.98
CA MET A 203 5.15 -6.06 -4.35
C MET A 203 3.82 -6.61 -3.87
N GLY A 204 3.18 -7.48 -4.64
CA GLY A 204 1.84 -7.98 -4.32
C GLY A 204 1.77 -8.75 -3.00
N THR A 205 2.82 -9.49 -2.67
CA THR A 205 2.90 -10.22 -1.40
C THR A 205 3.07 -9.28 -0.20
N ASN A 206 3.80 -8.17 -0.36
CA ASN A 206 3.97 -7.19 0.69
C ASN A 206 2.65 -6.46 1.01
N VAL A 207 1.86 -6.11 -0.02
CA VAL A 207 0.53 -5.52 0.17
C VAL A 207 -0.46 -6.57 0.67
N GLY A 208 -0.47 -7.77 0.08
CA GLY A 208 -1.32 -8.90 0.48
C GLY A 208 -1.09 -9.32 1.94
N ASN A 209 0.14 -9.21 2.44
CA ASN A 209 0.45 -9.46 3.85
C ASN A 209 -0.41 -8.59 4.79
N SER A 210 -0.73 -7.36 4.43
CA SER A 210 -1.59 -6.51 5.27
C SER A 210 -2.97 -7.14 5.51
N THR A 211 -3.54 -7.81 4.50
CA THR A 211 -4.84 -8.48 4.61
C THR A 211 -4.74 -9.81 5.38
N TYR A 212 -3.68 -10.60 5.14
CA TYR A 212 -3.59 -11.97 5.63
C TYR A 212 -2.82 -12.13 6.93
N PHE A 213 -2.04 -11.14 7.36
CA PHE A 213 -1.27 -11.23 8.61
C PHE A 213 -2.14 -11.50 9.84
N GLY A 214 -3.30 -10.86 9.91
CA GLY A 214 -4.22 -11.06 11.02
C GLY A 214 -4.65 -12.52 11.20
N TYR A 215 -4.82 -13.29 10.11
CA TYR A 215 -5.16 -14.71 10.19
C TYR A 215 -4.02 -15.52 10.83
N LEU A 216 -2.81 -15.36 10.34
CA LEU A 216 -1.64 -16.06 10.89
C LEU A 216 -1.41 -15.68 12.36
N PHE A 217 -1.55 -14.39 12.67
CA PHE A 217 -1.36 -13.88 14.03
C PHE A 217 -2.38 -14.46 15.01
N ARG A 218 -3.64 -14.58 14.57
CA ARG A 218 -4.73 -15.19 15.36
C ARG A 218 -4.53 -16.72 15.50
N GLU A 219 -4.15 -17.42 14.44
CA GLU A 219 -3.79 -18.84 14.50
C GLU A 219 -2.63 -19.10 15.45
N GLY A 220 -1.68 -18.16 15.56
CA GLY A 220 -0.58 -18.20 16.53
C GLY A 220 -0.94 -17.84 17.96
N GLY A 221 -2.25 -17.59 18.26
CA GLY A 221 -2.76 -17.25 19.59
C GLY A 221 -2.73 -15.74 19.91
N GLY A 222 -2.55 -14.88 18.91
CA GLY A 222 -2.55 -13.43 19.09
C GLY A 222 -3.94 -12.81 19.14
N SER A 223 -4.05 -11.58 19.67
CA SER A 223 -5.28 -10.80 19.78
C SER A 223 -5.46 -9.80 18.62
N LEU A 224 -6.65 -9.20 18.47
CA LEU A 224 -6.88 -8.12 17.51
C LEU A 224 -6.03 -6.88 17.84
N GLY A 225 -5.92 -6.54 19.13
CA GLY A 225 -5.06 -5.46 19.60
C GLY A 225 -3.58 -5.72 19.29
N GLY A 226 -3.16 -7.00 19.35
CA GLY A 226 -1.82 -7.42 18.95
C GLY A 226 -1.53 -7.21 17.45
N ILE A 227 -2.52 -7.37 16.58
CA ILE A 227 -2.38 -7.02 15.15
C ILE A 227 -2.10 -5.51 15.03
N GLY A 228 -2.87 -4.67 15.72
CA GLY A 228 -2.64 -3.22 15.75
C GLY A 228 -1.22 -2.86 16.22
N LEU A 229 -0.72 -3.53 17.27
CA LEU A 229 0.64 -3.34 17.76
C LEU A 229 1.69 -3.76 16.74
N ALA A 230 1.50 -4.87 16.03
CA ALA A 230 2.41 -5.33 14.99
C ALA A 230 2.57 -4.28 13.88
N PHE A 231 1.46 -3.73 13.38
CA PHE A 231 1.50 -2.70 12.33
C PHE A 231 2.04 -1.35 12.84
N LEU A 232 1.84 -1.03 14.12
CA LEU A 232 2.50 0.11 14.77
C LEU A 232 4.03 -0.06 14.78
N LEU A 233 4.54 -1.24 15.13
CA LEU A 233 5.97 -1.56 15.10
C LEU A 233 6.54 -1.52 13.68
N MET A 234 5.78 -2.01 12.70
CA MET A 234 6.15 -1.92 11.28
C MET A 234 6.32 -0.46 10.85
N ALA A 235 5.31 0.37 11.05
CA ALA A 235 5.35 1.78 10.67
C ALA A 235 6.45 2.55 11.45
N GLY A 236 6.62 2.23 12.74
CA GLY A 236 7.66 2.80 13.59
C GLY A 236 9.08 2.42 13.17
N SER A 237 9.28 1.27 12.53
CA SER A 237 10.58 0.87 11.99
C SER A 237 10.80 1.37 10.54
N GLU A 238 9.75 1.48 9.73
CA GLU A 238 9.83 1.91 8.33
C GLU A 238 10.37 3.34 8.20
N ALA A 239 9.79 4.30 8.94
CA ALA A 239 10.15 5.70 8.84
C ALA A 239 11.64 5.98 9.18
N PRO A 240 12.21 5.54 10.33
CA PRO A 240 13.62 5.73 10.64
C PRO A 240 14.55 5.12 9.57
N PHE A 241 14.23 3.93 9.07
CA PHE A 241 15.04 3.29 8.04
C PHE A 241 15.01 4.05 6.71
N MET A 242 13.87 4.61 6.30
CA MET A 242 13.80 5.46 5.12
C MET A 242 14.73 6.68 5.23
N PHE A 243 14.86 7.29 6.42
CA PHE A 243 15.81 8.39 6.66
C PHE A 243 17.28 7.94 6.65
N LEU A 244 17.56 6.68 7.01
CA LEU A 244 18.91 6.13 7.02
C LEU A 244 19.40 5.66 5.64
N ILE A 245 18.52 5.41 4.68
CA ILE A 245 18.88 4.93 3.33
C ILE A 245 19.95 5.80 2.65
N PRO A 246 19.91 7.15 2.66
CA PRO A 246 20.95 7.96 2.06
C PRO A 246 22.34 7.75 2.69
N ALA A 247 22.39 7.43 3.99
CA ALA A 247 23.65 7.11 4.67
C ALA A 247 24.18 5.72 4.26
N PHE A 248 23.30 4.74 4.12
CA PHE A 248 23.65 3.40 3.64
C PHE A 248 24.11 3.43 2.19
N ASN A 249 23.49 4.25 1.33
CA ASN A 249 23.86 4.39 -0.07
C ASN A 249 25.28 4.99 -0.32
N LYS A 250 25.90 5.58 0.72
CA LYS A 250 27.31 5.98 0.65
C LYS A 250 28.27 4.79 0.68
N LYS A 251 27.82 3.65 1.23
CA LYS A 251 28.66 2.44 1.43
C LYS A 251 28.21 1.25 0.58
N VAL A 252 26.92 1.16 0.29
CA VAL A 252 26.30 0.03 -0.40
C VAL A 252 25.45 0.56 -1.55
N SER A 253 25.52 -0.05 -2.72
CA SER A 253 24.69 0.37 -3.85
C SER A 253 23.21 0.07 -3.63
N SER A 254 22.34 0.87 -4.24
CA SER A 254 20.89 0.69 -4.21
C SER A 254 20.46 -0.72 -4.64
N GLU A 255 21.16 -1.27 -5.63
CA GLU A 255 20.90 -2.62 -6.19
C GLU A 255 21.19 -3.70 -5.15
N LYS A 256 22.25 -3.58 -4.36
CA LYS A 256 22.58 -4.51 -3.26
C LYS A 256 21.64 -4.34 -2.06
N LEU A 257 21.21 -3.10 -1.76
CA LEU A 257 20.20 -2.86 -0.73
C LEU A 257 18.86 -3.51 -1.10
N LEU A 258 18.46 -3.43 -2.36
CA LEU A 258 17.27 -4.12 -2.85
C LEU A 258 17.40 -5.63 -2.75
N LEU A 259 18.56 -6.19 -3.12
CA LEU A 259 18.82 -7.63 -2.97
C LEU A 259 18.66 -8.08 -1.51
N PHE A 260 19.23 -7.31 -0.58
CA PHE A 260 19.08 -7.56 0.86
C PHE A 260 17.60 -7.52 1.28
N ALA A 261 16.84 -6.49 0.87
CA ALA A 261 15.44 -6.35 1.22
C ALA A 261 14.57 -7.48 0.65
N ILE A 262 14.80 -7.91 -0.61
CA ILE A 262 14.11 -9.06 -1.23
C ILE A 262 14.44 -10.34 -0.45
N GLY A 263 15.71 -10.55 -0.06
CA GLY A 263 16.14 -11.68 0.75
C GLY A 263 15.45 -11.72 2.11
N VAL A 264 15.36 -10.58 2.80
CA VAL A 264 14.64 -10.44 4.09
C VAL A 264 13.15 -10.77 3.92
N CYS A 265 12.50 -10.26 2.87
CA CYS A 265 11.09 -10.58 2.58
C CYS A 265 10.90 -12.08 2.34
N THR A 266 11.75 -12.69 1.52
CA THR A 266 11.68 -14.14 1.22
C THR A 266 11.84 -14.97 2.49
N PHE A 267 12.89 -14.68 3.28
CA PHE A 267 13.14 -15.37 4.55
C PHE A 267 11.96 -15.22 5.52
N ARG A 268 11.45 -14.00 5.68
CA ARG A 268 10.34 -13.70 6.58
C ARG A 268 9.08 -14.46 6.21
N PHE A 269 8.69 -14.49 4.92
CA PHE A 269 7.52 -15.25 4.49
C PHE A 269 7.72 -16.76 4.61
N ALA A 270 8.93 -17.28 4.34
CA ALA A 270 9.26 -18.68 4.60
C ALA A 270 9.15 -19.03 6.10
N PHE A 271 9.64 -18.15 6.97
CA PHE A 271 9.48 -18.29 8.41
C PHE A 271 8.00 -18.24 8.84
N TYR A 272 7.21 -17.35 8.29
CA TYR A 272 5.78 -17.25 8.58
C TYR A 272 4.98 -18.48 8.12
N ALA A 273 5.41 -19.12 7.02
CA ALA A 273 4.83 -20.38 6.55
C ALA A 273 4.99 -21.54 7.56
N THR A 274 5.96 -21.48 8.47
CA THR A 274 6.11 -22.48 9.55
C THR A 274 5.03 -22.37 10.62
N GLY A 275 4.26 -21.27 10.64
CA GLY A 275 3.20 -21.02 11.64
C GLY A 275 3.74 -20.72 13.03
N PRO A 276 4.68 -19.77 13.21
CA PRO A 276 5.22 -19.44 14.52
C PRO A 276 4.16 -18.81 15.42
N GLY A 277 4.36 -18.90 16.76
CA GLY A 277 3.50 -18.25 17.72
C GLY A 277 3.50 -16.72 17.60
N TRP A 278 2.44 -16.07 18.10
CA TRP A 278 2.23 -14.62 17.96
C TRP A 278 3.40 -13.76 18.50
N GLN A 279 4.11 -14.23 19.52
CA GLN A 279 5.26 -13.50 20.09
C GLN A 279 6.39 -13.36 19.07
N LEU A 280 6.69 -14.45 18.34
CA LEU A 280 7.71 -14.45 17.29
C LEU A 280 7.26 -13.66 16.07
N LEU A 281 5.97 -13.74 15.71
CA LEU A 281 5.39 -12.92 14.65
C LEU A 281 5.52 -11.44 14.99
N LEU A 282 5.14 -11.04 16.21
CA LEU A 282 5.25 -9.66 16.69
C LEU A 282 6.71 -9.20 16.70
N GLY A 283 7.61 -10.02 17.26
CA GLY A 283 9.04 -9.71 17.37
C GLY A 283 9.77 -9.60 16.03
N THR A 284 9.25 -10.23 14.97
CA THR A 284 9.86 -10.16 13.64
C THR A 284 9.17 -9.17 12.69
N PHE A 285 8.03 -8.58 13.11
CA PHE A 285 7.26 -7.71 12.22
C PHE A 285 7.94 -6.37 11.92
N PHE A 286 8.86 -5.92 12.79
CA PHE A 286 9.69 -4.74 12.50
C PHE A 286 10.58 -4.93 11.25
N LEU A 287 10.96 -6.18 10.93
CA LEU A 287 11.72 -6.48 9.70
C LEU A 287 10.93 -6.12 8.44
N GLN A 288 9.60 -6.18 8.51
CA GLN A 288 8.75 -5.72 7.41
C GLN A 288 8.89 -4.22 7.17
N GLY A 289 8.90 -3.42 8.23
CA GLY A 289 9.09 -1.97 8.09
C GLY A 289 10.44 -1.64 7.46
N ILE A 290 11.50 -2.31 7.89
CA ILE A 290 12.84 -2.15 7.31
C ILE A 290 12.86 -2.49 5.83
N SER A 291 12.38 -3.69 5.46
CA SER A 291 12.37 -4.12 4.06
C SER A 291 11.45 -3.26 3.20
N ASN A 292 10.26 -2.88 3.68
CA ASN A 292 9.37 -1.97 2.98
C ASN A 292 10.00 -0.60 2.74
N GLY A 293 10.62 0.00 3.77
CA GLY A 293 11.30 1.29 3.64
C GLY A 293 12.37 1.27 2.54
N ILE A 294 13.19 0.21 2.49
CA ILE A 294 14.20 0.04 1.44
C ILE A 294 13.53 -0.13 0.07
N ILE A 295 12.55 -1.03 -0.04
CA ILE A 295 11.88 -1.33 -1.32
C ILE A 295 11.20 -0.09 -1.89
N LEU A 296 10.43 0.65 -1.08
CA LEU A 296 9.69 1.82 -1.54
C LEU A 296 10.62 2.92 -2.08
N VAL A 297 11.75 3.16 -1.42
CA VAL A 297 12.68 4.20 -1.85
C VAL A 297 13.54 3.73 -3.02
N GLU A 298 14.20 2.58 -2.88
CA GLU A 298 15.22 2.15 -3.83
C GLU A 298 14.63 1.61 -5.12
N LEU A 299 13.45 0.98 -5.07
CA LEU A 299 12.81 0.46 -6.27
C LEU A 299 12.33 1.60 -7.18
N VAL A 300 11.69 2.63 -6.61
CA VAL A 300 11.29 3.83 -7.37
C VAL A 300 12.52 4.54 -7.97
N ARG A 301 13.59 4.67 -7.18
CA ARG A 301 14.87 5.24 -7.64
C ARG A 301 15.48 4.41 -8.78
N TYR A 302 15.43 3.09 -8.69
CA TYR A 302 15.94 2.20 -9.72
C TYR A 302 15.15 2.32 -11.01
N PHE A 303 13.81 2.31 -10.94
CA PHE A 303 12.96 2.52 -12.11
C PHE A 303 13.23 3.85 -12.81
N SER A 304 13.45 4.92 -12.05
CA SER A 304 13.75 6.25 -12.61
C SER A 304 15.12 6.29 -13.29
N ARG A 305 16.12 5.51 -12.80
CA ARG A 305 17.49 5.50 -13.34
C ARG A 305 17.69 4.59 -14.55
N VAL A 306 16.88 3.54 -14.68
CA VAL A 306 17.00 2.54 -15.76
C VAL A 306 16.53 3.08 -17.10
N VAL A 307 15.74 4.13 -17.09
CA VAL A 307 15.15 4.76 -18.28
C VAL A 307 15.70 6.17 -18.50
N GLU A 308 15.54 6.70 -19.70
CA GLU A 308 15.85 8.09 -19.98
C GLU A 308 15.04 9.03 -19.07
N PRO A 309 15.58 10.20 -18.65
CA PRO A 309 14.91 11.13 -17.74
C PRO A 309 13.49 11.53 -18.20
N ARG A 310 13.26 11.66 -19.50
CA ARG A 310 11.95 11.96 -20.09
C ARG A 310 10.92 10.87 -19.82
N LEU A 311 11.33 9.62 -19.65
CA LEU A 311 10.47 8.45 -19.44
C LEU A 311 10.28 8.12 -17.95
N ALA A 312 11.03 8.74 -17.05
CA ALA A 312 11.08 8.37 -15.63
C ALA A 312 9.69 8.40 -14.96
N SER A 313 8.89 9.43 -15.20
CA SER A 313 7.54 9.55 -14.63
C SER A 313 6.62 8.42 -15.11
N ILE A 314 6.65 8.08 -16.41
CA ILE A 314 5.84 7.00 -16.99
C ILE A 314 6.34 5.65 -16.48
N ALA A 315 7.65 5.48 -16.32
CA ALA A 315 8.25 4.26 -15.80
C ALA A 315 7.77 3.96 -14.37
N VAL A 316 7.77 4.97 -13.51
CA VAL A 316 7.29 4.84 -12.12
C VAL A 316 5.77 4.61 -12.09
N SER A 317 5.00 5.31 -12.92
CA SER A 317 3.55 5.09 -13.02
C SER A 317 3.21 3.67 -13.48
N THR A 318 3.93 3.15 -14.49
CA THR A 318 3.76 1.77 -14.98
C THR A 318 4.17 0.74 -13.92
N PHE A 319 5.23 1.02 -13.15
CA PHE A 319 5.60 0.19 -12.00
C PHE A 319 4.45 0.12 -10.97
N TYR A 320 3.84 1.24 -10.60
CA TYR A 320 2.70 1.21 -9.68
C TYR A 320 1.50 0.46 -10.26
N ALA A 321 1.22 0.63 -11.55
CA ALA A 321 0.09 -0.05 -12.19
C ALA A 321 0.31 -1.58 -12.26
N VAL A 322 1.46 -2.03 -12.74
CA VAL A 322 1.74 -3.45 -12.99
C VAL A 322 2.46 -4.10 -11.81
N GLY A 323 3.59 -3.52 -11.39
CA GLY A 323 4.41 -4.09 -10.32
C GLY A 323 3.70 -4.10 -8.97
N ASN A 324 2.94 -3.06 -8.64
CA ASN A 324 2.22 -2.98 -7.38
C ASN A 324 0.75 -3.44 -7.49
N ASN A 325 -0.09 -2.74 -8.25
CA ASN A 325 -1.53 -2.97 -8.22
C ASN A 325 -1.94 -4.30 -8.85
N LEU A 326 -1.46 -4.62 -10.08
CA LEU A 326 -1.79 -5.90 -10.71
C LEU A 326 -1.25 -7.08 -9.89
N SER A 327 -0.04 -6.96 -9.36
CA SER A 327 0.53 -7.96 -8.46
C SER A 327 -0.31 -8.14 -7.19
N THR A 328 -0.78 -7.04 -6.58
CA THR A 328 -1.66 -7.09 -5.41
C THR A 328 -2.97 -7.80 -5.71
N ILE A 329 -3.58 -7.52 -6.87
CA ILE A 329 -4.82 -8.22 -7.30
C ILE A 329 -4.57 -9.73 -7.36
N VAL A 330 -3.50 -10.17 -8.01
CA VAL A 330 -3.16 -11.60 -8.16
C VAL A 330 -2.87 -12.22 -6.80
N CYS A 331 -2.00 -11.59 -5.99
CA CYS A 331 -1.60 -12.12 -4.68
C CYS A 331 -2.76 -12.15 -3.67
N SER A 332 -3.65 -11.16 -3.70
CA SER A 332 -4.84 -11.15 -2.84
C SER A 332 -5.81 -12.25 -3.23
N PHE A 333 -6.08 -12.44 -4.51
CA PHE A 333 -6.99 -13.48 -4.99
C PHE A 333 -6.46 -14.88 -4.71
N ILE A 334 -5.21 -15.18 -5.11
CA ILE A 334 -4.58 -16.48 -4.85
C ILE A 334 -4.41 -16.71 -3.35
N GLY A 335 -4.02 -15.68 -2.59
CA GLY A 335 -3.92 -15.74 -1.14
C GLY A 335 -5.24 -16.16 -0.47
N GLY A 336 -6.39 -15.67 -0.98
CA GLY A 336 -7.71 -16.09 -0.52
C GLY A 336 -7.98 -17.57 -0.77
N ILE A 337 -7.65 -18.09 -1.95
CA ILE A 337 -7.77 -19.52 -2.28
C ILE A 337 -6.87 -20.36 -1.38
N MET A 338 -5.62 -19.90 -1.15
CA MET A 338 -4.68 -20.60 -0.27
C MET A 338 -5.14 -20.60 1.18
N LEU A 339 -5.82 -19.54 1.63
CA LEU A 339 -6.38 -19.45 2.97
C LEU A 339 -7.47 -20.54 3.19
N ASP A 340 -8.35 -20.73 2.21
CA ASP A 340 -9.40 -21.76 2.29
C ASP A 340 -8.85 -23.19 2.20
N ALA A 341 -7.83 -23.39 1.34
CA ALA A 341 -7.28 -24.73 1.10
C ALA A 341 -6.29 -25.19 2.17
N PHE A 342 -5.48 -24.28 2.72
CA PHE A 342 -4.29 -24.63 3.52
C PHE A 342 -4.10 -23.71 4.75
N SER A 343 -5.14 -23.00 5.20
CA SER A 343 -5.06 -22.01 6.28
C SER A 343 -4.09 -20.85 6.02
N ALA A 344 -3.84 -20.00 7.04
CA ALA A 344 -2.90 -18.89 6.88
C ALA A 344 -1.47 -19.35 6.55
N ARG A 345 -1.04 -20.53 7.00
CA ARG A 345 0.28 -21.09 6.65
C ARG A 345 0.43 -21.28 5.14
N GLY A 346 -0.61 -21.76 4.46
CA GLY A 346 -0.62 -21.92 3.00
C GLY A 346 -0.47 -20.59 2.26
N VAL A 347 -1.10 -19.53 2.76
CA VAL A 347 -0.92 -18.17 2.20
C VAL A 347 0.55 -17.75 2.27
N TYR A 348 1.21 -17.94 3.43
CA TYR A 348 2.60 -17.56 3.59
C TYR A 348 3.58 -18.46 2.86
N PHE A 349 3.26 -19.75 2.68
CA PHE A 349 4.00 -20.60 1.77
C PHE A 349 3.95 -20.10 0.32
N PHE A 350 2.76 -19.72 -0.15
CA PHE A 350 2.61 -19.10 -1.47
C PHE A 350 3.39 -17.79 -1.56
N PHE A 351 3.31 -16.91 -0.57
CA PHE A 351 4.08 -15.66 -0.54
C PHE A 351 5.59 -15.91 -0.53
N ALA A 352 6.08 -16.93 0.20
CA ALA A 352 7.48 -17.29 0.21
C ALA A 352 7.97 -17.76 -1.17
N VAL A 353 7.21 -18.64 -1.83
CA VAL A 353 7.54 -19.11 -3.18
C VAL A 353 7.51 -17.94 -4.17
N TRP A 354 6.51 -17.06 -4.09
CA TRP A 354 6.37 -15.90 -4.96
C TRP A 354 7.56 -14.93 -4.83
N ASN A 355 7.99 -14.64 -3.58
CA ASN A 355 9.18 -13.83 -3.34
C ASN A 355 10.49 -14.53 -3.68
N LEU A 356 10.56 -15.86 -3.52
CA LEU A 356 11.71 -16.63 -3.94
C LEU A 356 11.92 -16.54 -5.45
N ILE A 357 10.83 -16.55 -6.23
CA ILE A 357 10.90 -16.30 -7.69
C ILE A 357 11.48 -14.90 -7.94
N ALA A 358 11.02 -13.87 -7.23
CA ALA A 358 11.57 -12.52 -7.34
C ALA A 358 13.07 -12.50 -7.03
N LEU A 359 13.50 -13.17 -5.95
CA LEU A 359 14.90 -13.24 -5.53
C LEU A 359 15.76 -13.92 -6.59
N ILE A 360 15.33 -15.08 -7.08
CA ILE A 360 16.04 -15.84 -8.13
C ILE A 360 16.13 -14.99 -9.40
N MET A 361 15.04 -14.38 -9.83
CA MET A 361 15.02 -13.50 -11.01
C MET A 361 15.97 -12.32 -10.84
N TYR A 362 15.97 -11.69 -9.66
CA TYR A 362 16.85 -10.54 -9.38
C TYR A 362 18.32 -10.91 -9.51
N ILE A 363 18.70 -12.09 -9.02
CA ILE A 363 20.07 -12.63 -9.09
C ILE A 363 20.42 -13.07 -10.51
N VAL A 364 19.60 -13.94 -11.12
CA VAL A 364 19.88 -14.54 -12.44
C VAL A 364 19.90 -13.48 -13.55
N MET A 365 19.02 -12.49 -13.48
CA MET A 365 18.98 -11.39 -14.44
C MET A 365 20.08 -10.33 -14.21
N GLY A 366 20.89 -10.49 -13.17
CA GLY A 366 22.00 -9.60 -12.86
C GLY A 366 21.60 -8.20 -12.42
N LEU A 367 20.36 -8.04 -11.90
CA LEU A 367 19.83 -6.72 -11.48
C LEU A 367 20.56 -6.16 -10.25
N TYR A 368 21.28 -6.99 -9.48
CA TYR A 368 22.10 -6.58 -8.34
C TYR A 368 23.46 -5.98 -8.74
N LYS A 369 23.87 -6.15 -10.01
CA LYS A 369 25.15 -5.64 -10.49
C LYS A 369 25.06 -4.12 -10.69
N GLU A 370 26.04 -3.42 -10.13
CA GLU A 370 26.17 -1.99 -10.33
C GLU A 370 26.42 -1.71 -11.81
N GLU A 371 25.69 -0.76 -12.37
CA GLU A 371 26.12 -0.16 -13.64
C GLU A 371 27.30 0.76 -13.32
N ASN A 372 28.41 0.57 -14.05
CA ASN A 372 29.49 1.55 -14.06
C ASN A 372 28.83 2.91 -14.32
N ARG A 373 28.86 3.78 -13.32
CA ARG A 373 28.45 5.18 -13.48
C ARG A 373 29.39 5.78 -14.51
N ALA A 374 28.95 5.82 -15.76
CA ALA A 374 29.54 6.77 -16.70
C ALA A 374 29.22 8.15 -16.10
N HIS A 375 30.26 8.82 -15.62
CA HIS A 375 30.25 10.16 -15.07
C HIS A 375 29.75 11.18 -16.09
#